data_eb6d5c394680c19119a578ff752a304f
#
_entry.id   eb6d5c394680c19119a578ff752a304f
#
_cell.length_a   1.000
_cell.length_b   1.000
_cell.length_c   1.000
_cell.angle_alpha   90.00
_cell.angle_beta   90.00
_cell.angle_gamma   90.00
#
_symmetry.space_group_name_H-M   'P 1'
#
loop_
_entity.id
_entity.type
_entity.pdbx_description
1 polymer ?
#
loop_
_entity_poly.entity_id
_entity_poly.type
_entity_poly.pdbx_seq_one_letter_code
_entity_poly.pdbx_strand_id
1 'polypeptide(L)'
;MQQGALESLTGRDFNYGNLSAENKAKQLQYNFENAMLEWMKELKEQGYIDDNLCLAGGVFLNILANSVIRKNGVAKNMHIPPFPDDTGLSFGAACYGVFKAKEKVTLPHNISLLGRTYSDEEIEEALEGMEYKKFDTFEELCGKTVNVLAENKIVGWFQNRSEFGPRALGSRSILMNPTPKENKETINTRIKHREEWRPFAGIMLEEYQDEYFMDTYPNEYMLYSLLVKPHQRKKLGAITHKDFSCRIQTVNQKLHPEVTTLLQKYNEKTECPVLLNTSFNDNGQPIVETPKDAIKTFKNIDLDYLVIGNYFVVKQ
;
A
#
# COMPACT_ATOMS: atom_id res chain seq x y z
N MET A 1 15.49 4.55 -11.59
CA MET A 1 15.76 5.51 -12.68
C MET A 1 17.22 5.37 -13.08
N GLN A 2 17.52 5.38 -14.37
CA GLN A 2 18.91 5.36 -14.84
C GLN A 2 19.50 6.78 -14.77
N GLN A 3 20.78 6.90 -14.44
CA GLN A 3 21.50 8.19 -14.34
C GLN A 3 21.29 9.07 -15.58
N GLY A 4 21.42 8.52 -16.79
CA GLY A 4 21.26 9.25 -18.03
C GLY A 4 19.87 9.86 -18.26
N ALA A 5 18.80 9.27 -17.70
CA ALA A 5 17.47 9.86 -17.76
C ALA A 5 17.36 11.13 -16.89
N LEU A 6 18.03 11.17 -15.74
CA LEU A 6 18.06 12.34 -14.87
C LEU A 6 18.91 13.45 -15.47
N GLU A 7 20.04 13.13 -16.07
CA GLU A 7 20.91 14.07 -16.79
C GLU A 7 20.17 14.72 -17.97
N SER A 8 19.40 13.90 -18.73
CA SER A 8 18.57 14.40 -19.83
C SER A 8 17.46 15.35 -19.36
N LEU A 9 16.82 15.05 -18.21
CA LEU A 9 15.74 15.88 -17.66
C LEU A 9 16.24 17.22 -17.11
N THR A 10 17.45 17.25 -16.53
CA THR A 10 17.94 18.42 -15.79
C THR A 10 19.01 19.20 -16.54
N GLY A 11 19.56 18.65 -17.63
CA GLY A 11 20.73 19.21 -18.32
C GLY A 11 21.99 19.21 -17.44
N ARG A 12 22.01 18.53 -16.31
CA ARG A 12 23.13 18.47 -15.36
C ARG A 12 23.88 17.16 -15.50
N ASP A 13 25.20 17.21 -15.47
CA ASP A 13 26.05 16.01 -15.37
C ASP A 13 26.16 15.59 -13.89
N PHE A 14 25.74 14.36 -13.60
CA PHE A 14 25.80 13.77 -12.26
C PHE A 14 26.93 12.75 -12.18
N ASN A 15 28.14 13.23 -11.93
CA ASN A 15 29.29 12.36 -11.72
C ASN A 15 29.29 11.80 -10.29
N TYR A 16 28.95 10.54 -10.13
CA TYR A 16 28.93 9.85 -8.84
C TYR A 16 30.31 9.28 -8.42
N GLY A 17 31.35 9.43 -9.24
CA GLY A 17 32.72 9.03 -8.92
C GLY A 17 32.86 7.62 -8.37
N ASN A 18 33.70 7.46 -7.33
CA ASN A 18 33.99 6.19 -6.67
C ASN A 18 33.07 5.88 -5.47
N LEU A 19 31.85 6.43 -5.44
CA LEU A 19 30.89 6.12 -4.37
C LEU A 19 30.50 4.63 -4.39
N SER A 20 30.21 4.07 -3.20
CA SER A 20 29.60 2.74 -3.10
C SER A 20 28.23 2.71 -3.78
N ALA A 21 27.72 1.51 -4.11
CA ALA A 21 26.42 1.33 -4.77
C ALA A 21 25.27 1.98 -3.94
N GLU A 22 25.29 1.85 -2.63
CA GLU A 22 24.31 2.43 -1.71
C GLU A 22 24.36 3.96 -1.73
N ASN A 23 25.56 4.54 -1.72
CA ASN A 23 25.74 5.99 -1.77
C ASN A 23 25.35 6.55 -3.16
N LYS A 24 25.64 5.83 -4.24
CA LYS A 24 25.14 6.19 -5.59
C LYS A 24 23.62 6.18 -5.63
N ALA A 25 22.96 5.14 -5.11
CA ALA A 25 21.50 5.05 -5.06
C ALA A 25 20.89 6.19 -4.23
N LYS A 26 21.48 6.50 -3.06
CA LYS A 26 21.04 7.62 -2.23
C LYS A 26 21.19 8.97 -2.94
N GLN A 27 22.33 9.20 -3.58
CA GLN A 27 22.59 10.44 -4.30
C GLN A 27 21.68 10.60 -5.52
N LEU A 28 21.43 9.50 -6.25
CA LEU A 28 20.50 9.48 -7.37
C LEU A 28 19.09 9.85 -6.93
N GLN A 29 18.60 9.26 -5.84
CA GLN A 29 17.28 9.56 -5.28
C GLN A 29 17.19 11.03 -4.84
N TYR A 30 18.18 11.54 -4.13
CA TYR A 30 18.25 12.95 -3.70
C TYR A 30 18.25 13.93 -4.89
N ASN A 31 19.05 13.66 -5.91
CA ASN A 31 19.11 14.50 -7.11
C ASN A 31 17.77 14.47 -7.86
N PHE A 32 17.13 13.31 -7.92
CA PHE A 32 15.81 13.15 -8.53
C PHE A 32 14.74 13.97 -7.79
N GLU A 33 14.69 13.87 -6.45
CA GLU A 33 13.75 14.63 -5.63
C GLU A 33 13.88 16.13 -5.84
N ASN A 34 15.12 16.64 -5.86
CA ASN A 34 15.39 18.06 -6.09
C ASN A 34 15.02 18.49 -7.51
N ALA A 35 15.39 17.71 -8.51
CA ALA A 35 15.04 18.03 -9.91
C ALA A 35 13.53 18.08 -10.12
N MET A 36 12.79 17.11 -9.57
CA MET A 36 11.33 17.10 -9.63
C MET A 36 10.72 18.31 -8.92
N LEU A 37 11.23 18.67 -7.76
CA LEU A 37 10.75 19.82 -7.00
C LEU A 37 11.03 21.14 -7.74
N GLU A 38 12.23 21.33 -8.26
CA GLU A 38 12.60 22.50 -9.06
C GLU A 38 11.69 22.65 -10.28
N TRP A 39 11.51 21.55 -11.04
CA TRP A 39 10.62 21.55 -12.20
C TRP A 39 9.17 21.89 -11.85
N MET A 40 8.63 21.33 -10.77
CA MET A 40 7.27 21.64 -10.31
C MET A 40 7.11 23.10 -9.87
N LYS A 41 8.14 23.68 -9.23
CA LYS A 41 8.15 25.11 -8.88
C LYS A 41 8.16 25.99 -10.11
N GLU A 42 9.00 25.67 -11.10
CA GLU A 42 9.04 26.39 -12.38
C GLU A 42 7.68 26.36 -13.10
N LEU A 43 7.04 25.19 -13.18
CA LEU A 43 5.68 25.07 -13.76
C LEU A 43 4.66 25.93 -13.02
N LYS A 44 4.77 26.03 -11.69
CA LYS A 44 3.91 26.89 -10.88
C LYS A 44 4.15 28.37 -11.17
N GLU A 45 5.40 28.79 -11.26
CA GLU A 45 5.78 30.20 -11.61
C GLU A 45 5.31 30.57 -13.01
N GLN A 46 5.30 29.62 -13.94
CA GLN A 46 4.79 29.80 -15.31
C GLN A 46 3.25 29.74 -15.39
N GLY A 47 2.54 29.49 -14.27
CA GLY A 47 1.09 29.43 -14.21
C GLY A 47 0.44 28.14 -14.70
N TYR A 48 1.22 27.05 -14.88
CA TYR A 48 0.68 25.73 -15.24
C TYR A 48 0.14 24.95 -14.04
N ILE A 49 0.48 25.32 -12.82
CA ILE A 49 0.00 24.69 -11.58
C ILE A 49 -0.73 25.74 -10.76
N ASP A 50 -2.00 25.47 -10.47
CA ASP A 50 -2.82 26.26 -9.57
C ASP A 50 -2.95 25.60 -8.18
N ASP A 51 -4.08 25.77 -7.51
CA ASP A 51 -4.37 25.13 -6.22
C ASP A 51 -4.52 23.60 -6.31
N ASN A 52 -4.79 23.05 -7.51
CA ASN A 52 -5.06 21.62 -7.72
C ASN A 52 -4.06 21.04 -8.70
N LEU A 53 -3.37 20.00 -8.30
CA LEU A 53 -2.37 19.29 -9.09
C LEU A 53 -2.73 17.82 -9.20
N CYS A 54 -2.92 17.33 -10.44
CA CYS A 54 -3.07 15.91 -10.73
C CYS A 54 -1.77 15.37 -11.34
N LEU A 55 -1.25 14.28 -10.81
CA LEU A 55 0.01 13.67 -11.24
C LEU A 55 -0.24 12.24 -11.73
N ALA A 56 0.25 11.91 -12.92
CA ALA A 56 0.22 10.58 -13.51
C ALA A 56 1.55 10.26 -14.19
N GLY A 57 1.83 8.98 -14.38
CA GLY A 57 3.09 8.44 -14.86
C GLY A 57 3.75 7.54 -13.80
N GLY A 58 4.41 6.46 -14.21
CA GLY A 58 5.04 5.49 -13.31
C GLY A 58 6.08 6.11 -12.36
N VAL A 59 6.60 7.29 -12.69
CA VAL A 59 7.50 8.07 -11.82
C VAL A 59 6.87 8.43 -10.49
N PHE A 60 5.55 8.62 -10.43
CA PHE A 60 4.81 8.93 -9.21
C PHE A 60 4.51 7.72 -8.32
N LEU A 61 5.04 6.54 -8.63
CA LEU A 61 5.22 5.46 -7.67
C LEU A 61 6.38 5.71 -6.70
N ASN A 62 7.20 6.76 -6.95
CA ASN A 62 8.28 7.18 -6.05
C ASN A 62 7.71 8.02 -4.89
N ILE A 63 7.42 7.34 -3.79
CA ILE A 63 6.79 7.93 -2.59
C ILE A 63 7.64 9.03 -1.94
N LEU A 64 8.97 9.00 -2.09
CA LEU A 64 9.87 10.01 -1.51
C LEU A 64 9.75 11.32 -2.29
N ALA A 65 9.82 11.26 -3.61
CA ALA A 65 9.63 12.43 -4.46
C ALA A 65 8.24 13.06 -4.27
N ASN A 66 7.19 12.24 -4.23
CA ASN A 66 5.83 12.72 -3.96
C ASN A 66 5.74 13.47 -2.62
N SER A 67 6.39 12.92 -1.58
CA SER A 67 6.42 13.56 -0.26
C SER A 67 7.17 14.89 -0.27
N VAL A 68 8.27 14.98 -1.00
CA VAL A 68 9.03 16.25 -1.16
C VAL A 68 8.17 17.30 -1.86
N ILE A 69 7.51 16.96 -2.97
CA ILE A 69 6.63 17.89 -3.71
C ILE A 69 5.51 18.40 -2.80
N ARG A 70 4.85 17.49 -2.08
CA ARG A 70 3.74 17.84 -1.18
C ARG A 70 4.17 18.73 -0.01
N LYS A 71 5.26 18.38 0.68
CA LYS A 71 5.80 19.13 1.83
C LYS A 71 6.23 20.55 1.46
N ASN A 72 6.64 20.76 0.22
CA ASN A 72 7.03 22.09 -0.25
C ASN A 72 5.85 22.94 -0.76
N GLY A 73 4.61 22.47 -0.63
CA GLY A 73 3.43 23.26 -0.93
C GLY A 73 3.32 23.71 -2.38
N VAL A 74 3.76 22.88 -3.31
CA VAL A 74 3.69 23.17 -4.77
C VAL A 74 2.25 23.42 -5.17
N ALA A 75 1.30 22.64 -4.68
CA ALA A 75 -0.14 22.87 -4.81
C ALA A 75 -0.83 22.66 -3.46
N LYS A 76 -1.99 23.27 -3.28
CA LYS A 76 -2.82 23.08 -2.08
C LYS A 76 -3.40 21.68 -2.03
N ASN A 77 -3.93 21.22 -3.15
CA ASN A 77 -4.48 19.88 -3.32
C ASN A 77 -3.64 19.13 -4.34
N MET A 78 -3.21 17.92 -3.98
CA MET A 78 -2.43 17.06 -4.88
C MET A 78 -3.09 15.69 -4.95
N HIS A 79 -3.41 15.25 -6.16
CA HIS A 79 -4.02 13.95 -6.42
C HIS A 79 -3.09 13.09 -7.28
N ILE A 80 -2.81 11.90 -6.79
CA ILE A 80 -2.10 10.84 -7.52
C ILE A 80 -3.02 9.62 -7.47
N PRO A 81 -3.47 9.04 -8.60
CA PRO A 81 -4.35 7.89 -8.58
C PRO A 81 -3.64 6.64 -8.05
N PRO A 82 -4.37 5.60 -7.60
CA PRO A 82 -3.76 4.35 -7.10
C PRO A 82 -3.00 3.56 -8.18
N PHE A 83 -3.17 3.93 -9.44
CA PHE A 83 -2.55 3.38 -10.65
C PHE A 83 -1.94 4.48 -11.52
N PRO A 84 -0.89 5.17 -11.04
CA PRO A 84 -0.34 6.31 -11.76
C PRO A 84 0.46 5.91 -13.01
N ASP A 85 0.85 4.65 -13.15
CA ASP A 85 1.60 4.07 -14.25
C ASP A 85 0.70 3.64 -15.44
N ASP A 86 1.25 2.89 -16.38
CA ASP A 86 0.56 2.41 -17.59
C ASP A 86 -0.69 1.57 -17.28
N THR A 87 -0.79 0.97 -16.10
CA THR A 87 -2.00 0.24 -15.68
C THR A 87 -3.23 1.14 -15.63
N GLY A 88 -3.06 2.43 -15.36
CA GLY A 88 -4.13 3.43 -15.35
C GLY A 88 -4.66 3.83 -16.73
N LEU A 89 -4.00 3.46 -17.83
CA LEU A 89 -4.41 3.86 -19.18
C LEU A 89 -5.80 3.33 -19.55
N SER A 90 -6.14 2.11 -19.14
CA SER A 90 -7.47 1.51 -19.39
C SER A 90 -8.58 2.29 -18.70
N PHE A 91 -8.37 2.69 -17.44
CA PHE A 91 -9.31 3.53 -16.69
C PHE A 91 -9.44 4.92 -17.33
N GLY A 92 -8.31 5.55 -17.66
CA GLY A 92 -8.28 6.85 -18.34
C GLY A 92 -8.97 6.83 -19.69
N ALA A 93 -8.75 5.77 -20.49
CA ALA A 93 -9.42 5.58 -21.79
C ALA A 93 -10.93 5.46 -21.64
N ALA A 94 -11.42 4.70 -20.64
CA ALA A 94 -12.84 4.58 -20.35
C ALA A 94 -13.46 5.94 -19.98
N CYS A 95 -12.82 6.69 -19.07
CA CYS A 95 -13.26 8.03 -18.70
C CYS A 95 -13.28 8.99 -19.91
N TYR A 96 -12.25 8.94 -20.75
CA TYR A 96 -12.18 9.75 -21.96
C TYR A 96 -13.27 9.41 -22.98
N GLY A 97 -13.60 8.13 -23.13
CA GLY A 97 -14.71 7.67 -23.98
C GLY A 97 -16.05 8.27 -23.56
N VAL A 98 -16.37 8.20 -22.25
CA VAL A 98 -17.60 8.80 -21.67
C VAL A 98 -17.61 10.33 -21.88
N PHE A 99 -16.48 10.98 -21.62
CA PHE A 99 -16.34 12.44 -21.84
C PHE A 99 -16.58 12.81 -23.32
N LYS A 100 -16.03 12.04 -24.29
CA LYS A 100 -16.25 12.27 -25.72
C LYS A 100 -17.70 12.06 -26.15
N ALA A 101 -18.40 11.13 -25.52
CA ALA A 101 -19.84 10.95 -25.73
C ALA A 101 -20.70 12.08 -25.14
N LYS A 102 -20.08 13.09 -24.51
CA LYS A 102 -20.73 14.19 -23.78
C LYS A 102 -21.61 13.70 -22.62
N GLU A 103 -21.29 12.55 -22.07
CA GLU A 103 -21.94 12.03 -20.87
C GLU A 103 -21.18 12.44 -19.63
N LYS A 104 -21.87 12.46 -18.48
CA LYS A 104 -21.24 12.73 -17.19
C LYS A 104 -20.46 11.50 -16.73
N VAL A 105 -19.16 11.66 -16.52
CA VAL A 105 -18.33 10.61 -15.88
C VAL A 105 -18.75 10.49 -14.41
N THR A 106 -19.25 9.32 -14.03
CA THR A 106 -19.51 8.99 -12.62
C THR A 106 -18.47 7.99 -12.16
N LEU A 107 -17.59 8.41 -11.28
CA LEU A 107 -16.55 7.53 -10.72
C LEU A 107 -17.12 6.70 -9.56
N PRO A 108 -16.65 5.45 -9.39
CA PRO A 108 -16.93 4.68 -8.19
C PRO A 108 -16.36 5.41 -6.97
N HIS A 109 -16.98 5.17 -5.82
CA HIS A 109 -16.60 5.86 -4.59
C HIS A 109 -15.13 5.60 -4.19
N ASN A 110 -14.66 4.39 -4.39
CA ASN A 110 -13.26 4.01 -4.26
C ASN A 110 -12.72 3.51 -5.61
N ILE A 111 -11.91 4.33 -6.26
CA ILE A 111 -11.31 3.99 -7.57
C ILE A 111 -10.20 2.95 -7.48
N SER A 112 -9.73 2.62 -6.28
CA SER A 112 -8.73 1.56 -6.12
C SER A 112 -9.32 0.16 -6.08
N LEU A 113 -10.62 -0.02 -5.85
CA LEU A 113 -11.29 -1.31 -5.70
C LEU A 113 -12.18 -1.60 -6.92
N LEU A 114 -11.58 -1.89 -8.05
CA LEU A 114 -12.27 -2.10 -9.33
C LEU A 114 -12.36 -3.58 -9.75
N GLY A 115 -11.75 -4.49 -9.01
CA GLY A 115 -11.79 -5.91 -9.30
C GLY A 115 -13.17 -6.53 -9.06
N ARG A 116 -13.26 -7.84 -9.23
CA ARG A 116 -14.50 -8.60 -9.07
C ARG A 116 -14.77 -8.94 -7.60
N THR A 117 -16.06 -9.05 -7.24
CA THR A 117 -16.52 -9.73 -6.02
C THR A 117 -16.78 -11.19 -6.29
N TYR A 118 -16.72 -12.02 -5.25
CA TYR A 118 -16.98 -13.46 -5.31
C TYR A 118 -18.09 -13.81 -4.32
N SER A 119 -18.97 -14.74 -4.72
CA SER A 119 -20.04 -15.25 -3.86
C SER A 119 -19.50 -16.25 -2.82
N ASP A 120 -20.30 -16.53 -1.80
CA ASP A 120 -19.97 -17.55 -0.79
C ASP A 120 -19.79 -18.92 -1.47
N GLU A 121 -20.61 -19.27 -2.47
CA GLU A 121 -20.51 -20.54 -3.21
C GLU A 121 -19.18 -20.64 -3.97
N GLU A 122 -18.72 -19.58 -4.61
CA GLU A 122 -17.42 -19.53 -5.31
C GLU A 122 -16.25 -19.69 -4.33
N ILE A 123 -16.39 -19.14 -3.13
CA ILE A 123 -15.38 -19.28 -2.07
C ILE A 123 -15.39 -20.71 -1.51
N GLU A 124 -16.58 -21.27 -1.21
CA GLU A 124 -16.71 -22.64 -0.70
C GLU A 124 -16.20 -23.68 -1.72
N GLU A 125 -16.47 -23.50 -3.02
CA GLU A 125 -15.89 -24.35 -4.07
C GLU A 125 -14.35 -24.31 -4.04
N ALA A 126 -13.76 -23.12 -3.87
CA ALA A 126 -12.30 -22.98 -3.78
C ALA A 126 -11.70 -23.58 -2.48
N LEU A 127 -12.49 -23.64 -1.41
CA LEU A 127 -12.12 -24.21 -0.10
C LEU A 127 -12.31 -25.72 -0.02
N GLU A 128 -12.77 -26.39 -1.07
CA GLU A 128 -12.98 -27.84 -1.06
C GLU A 128 -11.72 -28.58 -0.61
N GLY A 129 -11.87 -29.48 0.38
CA GLY A 129 -10.79 -30.23 0.98
C GLY A 129 -9.89 -29.45 1.95
N MET A 130 -10.26 -28.22 2.31
CA MET A 130 -9.58 -27.42 3.33
C MET A 130 -10.32 -27.49 4.67
N GLU A 131 -9.60 -27.36 5.77
CA GLU A 131 -10.19 -27.14 7.09
C GLU A 131 -10.46 -25.64 7.29
N TYR A 132 -11.73 -25.30 7.48
CA TYR A 132 -12.12 -23.91 7.72
C TYR A 132 -13.28 -23.80 8.70
N LYS A 133 -13.44 -22.59 9.26
CA LYS A 133 -14.63 -22.20 10.02
C LYS A 133 -15.31 -21.03 9.32
N LYS A 134 -16.60 -21.17 9.01
CA LYS A 134 -17.47 -20.05 8.59
C LYS A 134 -17.97 -19.31 9.82
N PHE A 135 -18.00 -17.99 9.76
CA PHE A 135 -18.54 -17.13 10.81
C PHE A 135 -19.85 -16.51 10.36
N ASP A 136 -20.79 -16.38 11.29
CA ASP A 136 -22.11 -15.81 11.02
C ASP A 136 -22.04 -14.29 10.84
N THR A 137 -21.11 -13.63 11.54
CA THR A 137 -20.90 -12.20 11.44
C THR A 137 -19.42 -11.86 11.14
N PHE A 138 -19.24 -10.77 10.39
CA PHE A 138 -17.91 -10.29 10.05
C PHE A 138 -17.14 -9.79 11.30
N GLU A 139 -17.84 -9.27 12.29
CA GLU A 139 -17.30 -8.84 13.58
C GLU A 139 -16.69 -10.00 14.37
N GLU A 140 -17.33 -11.16 14.39
CA GLU A 140 -16.79 -12.37 15.05
C GLU A 140 -15.53 -12.87 14.34
N LEU A 141 -15.56 -12.90 12.99
CA LEU A 141 -14.40 -13.23 12.17
C LEU A 141 -13.22 -12.27 12.45
N CYS A 142 -13.47 -10.97 12.49
CA CYS A 142 -12.46 -9.97 12.84
C CYS A 142 -11.91 -10.21 14.26
N GLY A 143 -12.78 -10.50 15.24
CA GLY A 143 -12.36 -10.85 16.61
C GLY A 143 -11.41 -12.05 16.67
N LYS A 144 -11.71 -13.11 15.89
CA LYS A 144 -10.82 -14.29 15.76
C LYS A 144 -9.51 -13.91 15.08
N THR A 145 -9.57 -13.12 14.01
CA THR A 145 -8.40 -12.68 13.23
C THR A 145 -7.47 -11.79 14.07
N VAL A 146 -8.03 -10.88 14.86
CA VAL A 146 -7.28 -10.02 15.79
C VAL A 146 -6.51 -10.84 16.82
N ASN A 147 -7.08 -11.93 17.33
CA ASN A 147 -6.40 -12.78 18.32
C ASN A 147 -5.10 -13.35 17.74
N VAL A 148 -5.14 -13.92 16.53
CA VAL A 148 -3.93 -14.51 15.90
C VAL A 148 -2.94 -13.46 15.45
N LEU A 149 -3.40 -12.28 14.97
CA LEU A 149 -2.50 -11.16 14.63
C LEU A 149 -1.76 -10.63 15.88
N ALA A 150 -2.43 -10.53 17.03
CA ALA A 150 -1.80 -10.12 18.30
C ALA A 150 -0.75 -11.14 18.78
N GLU A 151 -0.87 -12.41 18.39
CA GLU A 151 0.10 -13.48 18.62
C GLU A 151 1.24 -13.53 17.58
N ASN A 152 1.40 -12.49 16.77
CA ASN A 152 2.39 -12.38 15.69
C ASN A 152 2.24 -13.43 14.58
N LYS A 153 1.04 -13.93 14.35
CA LYS A 153 0.75 -14.83 13.24
C LYS A 153 0.60 -14.05 11.94
N ILE A 154 0.93 -14.69 10.82
CA ILE A 154 0.85 -14.12 9.48
C ILE A 154 -0.47 -14.54 8.84
N VAL A 155 -1.29 -13.56 8.48
CA VAL A 155 -2.64 -13.78 7.95
C VAL A 155 -2.72 -13.32 6.50
N GLY A 156 -3.09 -14.24 5.59
CA GLY A 156 -3.60 -13.89 4.27
C GLY A 156 -5.00 -13.28 4.41
N TRP A 157 -5.24 -12.14 3.80
CA TRP A 157 -6.49 -11.38 3.89
C TRP A 157 -7.05 -11.17 2.49
N PHE A 158 -8.22 -11.77 2.23
CA PHE A 158 -8.92 -11.72 0.94
C PHE A 158 -10.36 -11.26 1.16
N GLN A 159 -10.64 -10.01 0.89
CA GLN A 159 -11.94 -9.40 1.11
C GLN A 159 -12.40 -8.57 -0.09
N ASN A 160 -13.72 -8.51 -0.30
CA ASN A 160 -14.36 -7.63 -1.26
C ASN A 160 -13.71 -7.68 -2.68
N ARG A 161 -13.70 -6.54 -3.38
CA ARG A 161 -13.06 -6.36 -4.70
C ARG A 161 -11.55 -6.27 -4.57
N SER A 162 -10.81 -6.83 -5.53
CA SER A 162 -9.37 -6.61 -5.61
C SER A 162 -9.03 -5.17 -5.95
N GLU A 163 -7.84 -4.79 -5.51
CA GLU A 163 -7.24 -3.51 -5.87
C GLU A 163 -6.89 -3.47 -7.36
N PHE A 164 -7.14 -2.34 -8.00
CA PHE A 164 -6.67 -2.02 -9.33
C PHE A 164 -5.41 -1.16 -9.23
N GLY A 165 -4.26 -1.71 -9.61
CA GLY A 165 -2.97 -1.06 -9.47
C GLY A 165 -1.90 -1.95 -8.80
N PRO A 166 -0.67 -1.42 -8.59
CA PRO A 166 0.48 -2.22 -8.18
C PRO A 166 0.58 -2.47 -6.66
N ARG A 167 -0.39 -2.00 -5.86
CA ARG A 167 -0.33 -2.06 -4.39
C ARG A 167 -1.50 -2.85 -3.81
N ALA A 168 -1.21 -3.67 -2.79
CA ALA A 168 -2.26 -4.22 -1.94
C ALA A 168 -2.71 -3.15 -0.94
N LEU A 169 -3.99 -2.85 -0.94
CA LEU A 169 -4.60 -1.74 -0.20
C LEU A 169 -5.68 -2.23 0.79
N GLY A 170 -5.49 -3.45 1.34
CA GLY A 170 -6.36 -3.99 2.37
C GLY A 170 -7.46 -4.94 1.87
N SER A 171 -7.44 -5.36 0.60
CA SER A 171 -8.35 -6.36 0.05
C SER A 171 -7.64 -7.67 -0.34
N ARG A 172 -6.44 -7.61 -0.91
CA ARG A 172 -5.58 -8.75 -1.26
C ARG A 172 -4.23 -8.60 -0.56
N SER A 173 -4.25 -8.74 0.75
CA SER A 173 -3.15 -8.37 1.64
C SER A 173 -2.62 -9.56 2.44
N ILE A 174 -1.36 -9.48 2.84
CA ILE A 174 -0.80 -10.26 3.96
C ILE A 174 -0.61 -9.28 5.10
N LEU A 175 -1.21 -9.61 6.24
CA LEU A 175 -1.24 -8.77 7.43
C LEU A 175 -0.47 -9.42 8.57
N MET A 176 0.19 -8.59 9.39
CA MET A 176 0.91 -9.03 10.59
C MET A 176 1.00 -7.87 11.61
N ASN A 177 1.30 -8.20 12.86
CA ASN A 177 1.60 -7.23 13.92
C ASN A 177 2.83 -6.37 13.54
N PRO A 178 2.74 -5.03 13.54
CA PRO A 178 3.85 -4.14 13.17
C PRO A 178 4.86 -3.90 14.29
N THR A 179 4.55 -4.30 15.55
CA THR A 179 5.31 -3.88 16.73
C THR A 179 6.66 -4.60 16.85
N PRO A 180 6.74 -5.94 16.83
CA PRO A 180 8.03 -6.63 16.88
C PRO A 180 8.83 -6.36 15.62
N LYS A 181 10.04 -5.82 15.78
CA LYS A 181 10.94 -5.53 14.66
C LYS A 181 11.28 -6.79 13.85
N GLU A 182 11.35 -7.92 14.52
CA GLU A 182 11.66 -9.25 13.98
C GLU A 182 10.58 -9.72 12.98
N ASN A 183 9.36 -9.20 13.08
CA ASN A 183 8.27 -9.52 12.16
C ASN A 183 8.58 -9.10 10.71
N LYS A 184 9.41 -8.08 10.52
CA LYS A 184 9.93 -7.71 9.21
C LYS A 184 10.78 -8.83 8.60
N GLU A 185 11.72 -9.34 9.36
CA GLU A 185 12.60 -10.46 8.96
C GLU A 185 11.77 -11.72 8.68
N THR A 186 10.84 -12.03 9.60
CA THR A 186 9.94 -13.16 9.47
C THR A 186 9.20 -13.17 8.14
N ILE A 187 8.57 -12.06 7.73
CA ILE A 187 7.86 -12.00 6.44
C ILE A 187 8.84 -12.03 5.26
N ASN A 188 10.00 -11.36 5.33
CA ASN A 188 10.97 -11.40 4.24
C ASN A 188 11.52 -12.82 4.02
N THR A 189 11.75 -13.58 5.09
CA THR A 189 12.30 -14.93 5.03
C THR A 189 11.23 -15.97 4.69
N ARG A 190 10.10 -16.00 5.44
CA ARG A 190 9.07 -17.04 5.31
C ARG A 190 8.20 -16.89 4.06
N ILE A 191 7.92 -15.64 3.66
CA ILE A 191 6.90 -15.36 2.65
C ILE A 191 7.50 -14.80 1.36
N LYS A 192 8.38 -13.79 1.48
CA LYS A 192 8.83 -13.04 0.31
C LYS A 192 10.16 -13.52 -0.25
N HIS A 193 10.89 -14.36 0.48
CA HIS A 193 12.18 -14.95 0.05
C HIS A 193 13.11 -13.92 -0.59
N ARG A 194 13.29 -12.77 0.10
CA ARG A 194 14.00 -11.60 -0.40
C ARG A 194 14.88 -10.98 0.70
N GLU A 195 15.66 -10.00 0.31
CA GLU A 195 16.64 -9.37 1.18
C GLU A 195 15.96 -8.69 2.40
N GLU A 196 16.50 -8.89 3.59
CA GLU A 196 15.98 -8.40 4.88
C GLU A 196 15.85 -6.87 4.96
N TRP A 197 16.68 -6.13 4.21
CA TRP A 197 16.64 -4.67 4.22
C TRP A 197 15.39 -4.09 3.54
N ARG A 198 14.69 -4.85 2.70
CA ARG A 198 13.48 -4.36 2.01
C ARG A 198 12.38 -4.03 2.99
N PRO A 199 11.81 -2.80 2.91
CA PRO A 199 10.80 -2.36 3.85
C PRO A 199 9.42 -2.92 3.52
N PHE A 200 8.55 -2.92 4.54
CA PHE A 200 7.13 -3.14 4.39
C PHE A 200 6.35 -1.84 4.58
N ALA A 201 5.11 -1.84 4.13
CA ALA A 201 4.16 -0.78 4.40
C ALA A 201 3.33 -1.10 5.64
N GLY A 202 2.67 -0.08 6.17
CA GLY A 202 1.60 -0.24 7.13
C GLY A 202 0.24 0.13 6.53
N ILE A 203 -0.82 -0.34 7.20
CA ILE A 203 -2.19 0.11 7.01
C ILE A 203 -2.72 0.55 8.36
N MET A 204 -3.37 1.73 8.44
CA MET A 204 -3.77 2.33 9.71
C MET A 204 -5.11 3.04 9.64
N LEU A 205 -5.77 3.15 10.78
CA LEU A 205 -6.95 4.02 10.93
C LEU A 205 -6.56 5.49 10.73
N GLU A 206 -7.27 6.19 9.84
CA GLU A 206 -6.95 7.56 9.43
C GLU A 206 -6.96 8.54 10.60
N GLU A 207 -7.89 8.39 11.55
CA GLU A 207 -8.06 9.25 12.71
C GLU A 207 -6.88 9.25 13.69
N TYR A 208 -6.01 8.25 13.63
CA TYR A 208 -4.81 8.16 14.47
C TYR A 208 -3.54 8.70 13.81
N GLN A 209 -3.62 9.23 12.59
CA GLN A 209 -2.44 9.65 11.84
C GLN A 209 -1.62 10.71 12.59
N ASP A 210 -2.30 11.69 13.19
CA ASP A 210 -1.67 12.77 13.97
C ASP A 210 -0.93 12.26 15.21
N GLU A 211 -1.32 11.12 15.79
CA GLU A 211 -0.64 10.55 16.95
C GLU A 211 0.70 9.91 16.55
N TYR A 212 0.76 9.30 15.36
CA TYR A 212 1.88 8.45 14.94
C TYR A 212 2.90 9.14 14.06
N PHE A 213 2.51 10.14 13.27
CA PHE A 213 3.37 10.75 12.24
C PHE A 213 3.57 12.25 12.44
N MET A 214 4.71 12.75 11.95
CA MET A 214 5.07 14.17 12.01
C MET A 214 4.29 15.01 11.00
N ASP A 215 3.99 14.44 9.84
CA ASP A 215 3.21 15.04 8.78
C ASP A 215 1.92 14.24 8.60
N THR A 216 0.79 14.93 8.41
CA THR A 216 -0.52 14.31 8.31
C THR A 216 -1.25 14.80 7.08
N TYR A 217 -1.61 13.85 6.23
CA TYR A 217 -2.45 14.05 5.07
C TYR A 217 -2.99 12.71 4.59
N PRO A 218 -4.14 12.67 3.90
CA PRO A 218 -4.71 11.43 3.37
C PRO A 218 -3.69 10.68 2.51
N ASN A 219 -3.48 9.41 2.79
CA ASN A 219 -2.55 8.53 2.07
C ASN A 219 -3.21 7.20 1.74
N GLU A 220 -4.38 7.26 1.13
CA GLU A 220 -5.26 6.12 0.85
C GLU A 220 -4.60 5.07 -0.07
N TYR A 221 -3.61 5.49 -0.89
CA TYR A 221 -3.00 4.65 -1.92
C TYR A 221 -1.50 4.35 -1.70
N MET A 222 -0.97 4.60 -0.48
CA MET A 222 0.46 4.39 -0.18
C MET A 222 1.43 5.17 -1.08
N LEU A 223 1.08 6.37 -1.49
CA LEU A 223 1.84 7.18 -2.44
C LEU A 223 2.76 8.21 -1.80
N TYR A 224 2.80 8.23 -0.47
CA TYR A 224 3.66 9.09 0.32
C TYR A 224 4.40 8.32 1.40
N SER A 225 5.54 8.87 1.83
CA SER A 225 6.32 8.42 2.97
C SER A 225 6.20 9.43 4.10
N LEU A 226 5.84 8.98 5.30
CA LEU A 226 5.62 9.81 6.47
C LEU A 226 6.69 9.54 7.54
N LEU A 227 7.16 10.58 8.23
CA LEU A 227 8.11 10.44 9.33
C LEU A 227 7.39 10.00 10.60
N VAL A 228 7.84 8.88 11.17
CA VAL A 228 7.31 8.32 12.42
C VAL A 228 7.78 9.15 13.61
N LYS A 229 6.87 9.59 14.47
CA LYS A 229 7.20 10.29 15.71
C LYS A 229 8.12 9.44 16.60
N PRO A 230 9.15 10.04 17.24
CA PRO A 230 10.17 9.27 17.99
C PRO A 230 9.59 8.26 18.99
N HIS A 231 8.56 8.64 19.74
CA HIS A 231 7.93 7.80 20.76
C HIS A 231 7.08 6.65 20.19
N GLN A 232 6.69 6.71 18.90
CA GLN A 232 5.91 5.67 18.23
C GLN A 232 6.77 4.66 17.46
N ARG A 233 8.07 4.92 17.25
CA ARG A 233 8.95 4.06 16.46
C ARG A 233 9.02 2.62 16.96
N LYS A 234 8.90 2.42 18.29
CA LYS A 234 8.91 1.09 18.91
C LYS A 234 7.62 0.33 18.59
N LYS A 235 6.46 1.00 18.57
CA LYS A 235 5.17 0.40 18.20
C LYS A 235 5.11 0.00 16.71
N LEU A 236 5.87 0.68 15.85
CA LEU A 236 5.94 0.43 14.41
C LEU A 236 7.27 -0.20 13.97
N GLY A 237 7.89 -1.02 14.82
CA GLY A 237 9.25 -1.54 14.63
C GLY A 237 9.47 -2.28 13.32
N ALA A 238 8.50 -3.09 12.86
CA ALA A 238 8.60 -3.87 11.64
C ALA A 238 8.40 -3.06 10.34
N ILE A 239 7.80 -1.88 10.42
CA ILE A 239 7.46 -1.05 9.25
C ILE A 239 8.18 0.31 9.23
N THR A 240 8.89 0.66 10.30
CA THR A 240 9.73 1.87 10.33
C THR A 240 11.03 1.62 9.57
N HIS A 241 11.32 2.46 8.58
CA HIS A 241 12.51 2.40 7.75
C HIS A 241 13.74 2.93 8.49
N LYS A 242 14.94 2.77 7.91
CA LYS A 242 16.19 3.24 8.51
C LYS A 242 16.28 4.76 8.71
N ASP A 243 15.59 5.51 7.88
CA ASP A 243 15.45 6.98 7.94
C ASP A 243 14.29 7.44 8.82
N PHE A 244 13.70 6.52 9.58
CA PHE A 244 12.52 6.72 10.43
C PHE A 244 11.24 7.07 9.68
N SER A 245 11.23 6.94 8.39
CA SER A 245 10.00 7.05 7.59
C SER A 245 9.22 5.74 7.59
N CYS A 246 7.96 5.82 7.17
CA CYS A 246 7.09 4.67 6.93
C CYS A 246 6.22 4.94 5.69
N ARG A 247 6.08 3.94 4.83
CA ARG A 247 5.03 3.93 3.81
C ARG A 247 3.76 3.41 4.44
N ILE A 248 2.78 4.27 4.64
CA ILE A 248 1.53 3.94 5.31
C ILE A 248 0.34 4.15 4.38
N GLN A 249 -0.65 3.29 4.46
CA GLN A 249 -1.99 3.53 3.93
C GLN A 249 -2.88 4.00 5.07
N THR A 250 -3.62 5.09 4.86
CA THR A 250 -4.71 5.49 5.76
C THR A 250 -6.03 4.93 5.27
N VAL A 251 -6.84 4.36 6.18
CA VAL A 251 -8.15 3.80 5.86
C VAL A 251 -9.23 4.34 6.79
N ASN A 252 -10.43 4.41 6.27
CA ASN A 252 -11.62 4.78 7.01
C ASN A 252 -12.82 3.93 6.58
N GLN A 253 -13.89 3.94 7.38
CA GLN A 253 -15.08 3.10 7.18
C GLN A 253 -15.77 3.34 5.83
N LYS A 254 -15.61 4.52 5.25
CA LYS A 254 -16.25 4.88 3.99
C LYS A 254 -15.57 4.26 2.77
N LEU A 255 -14.23 4.16 2.79
CA LEU A 255 -13.43 3.73 1.64
C LEU A 255 -13.04 2.25 1.72
N HIS A 256 -12.77 1.73 2.93
CA HIS A 256 -12.25 0.38 3.16
C HIS A 256 -12.91 -0.26 4.38
N PRO A 257 -14.24 -0.53 4.36
CA PRO A 257 -14.99 -0.93 5.56
C PRO A 257 -14.45 -2.20 6.23
N GLU A 258 -14.08 -3.23 5.47
CA GLU A 258 -13.68 -4.52 6.01
C GLU A 258 -12.37 -4.41 6.81
N VAL A 259 -11.33 -3.83 6.22
CA VAL A 259 -10.04 -3.69 6.91
C VAL A 259 -10.09 -2.62 8.01
N THR A 260 -10.96 -1.62 7.90
CA THR A 260 -11.21 -0.64 8.96
C THR A 260 -11.82 -1.30 10.19
N THR A 261 -12.84 -2.16 10.00
CA THR A 261 -13.43 -2.94 11.10
C THR A 261 -12.40 -3.85 11.79
N LEU A 262 -11.54 -4.51 11.00
CA LEU A 262 -10.45 -5.32 11.55
C LEU A 262 -9.47 -4.46 12.39
N LEU A 263 -9.06 -3.29 11.87
CA LEU A 263 -8.13 -2.39 12.55
C LEU A 263 -8.73 -1.77 13.82
N GLN A 264 -10.01 -1.44 13.83
CA GLN A 264 -10.70 -0.97 15.05
C GLN A 264 -10.63 -2.00 16.16
N LYS A 265 -10.99 -3.26 15.87
CA LYS A 265 -10.90 -4.36 16.84
C LYS A 265 -9.44 -4.68 17.23
N TYR A 266 -8.51 -4.54 16.29
CA TYR A 266 -7.08 -4.72 16.58
C TYR A 266 -6.57 -3.62 17.53
N ASN A 267 -6.97 -2.38 17.31
CA ASN A 267 -6.64 -1.25 18.17
C ASN A 267 -7.26 -1.40 19.59
N GLU A 268 -8.53 -1.81 19.68
CA GLU A 268 -9.18 -2.10 20.97
C GLU A 268 -8.40 -3.13 21.80
N LYS A 269 -7.81 -4.14 21.16
CA LYS A 269 -7.06 -5.22 21.83
C LYS A 269 -5.62 -4.85 22.14
N THR A 270 -4.95 -4.11 21.26
CA THR A 270 -3.49 -3.94 21.29
C THR A 270 -3.03 -2.51 21.54
N GLU A 271 -3.96 -1.55 21.57
CA GLU A 271 -3.68 -0.11 21.60
C GLU A 271 -2.76 0.34 20.43
N CYS A 272 -2.88 -0.35 19.28
CA CYS A 272 -2.14 -0.06 18.06
C CYS A 272 -3.09 -0.04 16.85
N PRO A 273 -3.39 1.14 16.27
CA PRO A 273 -4.32 1.26 15.13
C PRO A 273 -3.66 0.93 13.78
N VAL A 274 -2.61 0.13 13.79
CA VAL A 274 -1.77 -0.14 12.61
C VAL A 274 -1.50 -1.64 12.48
N LEU A 275 -1.53 -2.14 11.25
CA LEU A 275 -1.01 -3.47 10.88
C LEU A 275 0.09 -3.33 9.82
N LEU A 276 1.07 -4.22 9.84
CA LEU A 276 1.97 -4.42 8.71
C LEU A 276 1.14 -4.96 7.53
N ASN A 277 1.34 -4.38 6.35
CA ASN A 277 0.64 -4.74 5.13
C ASN A 277 1.63 -4.99 3.98
N THR A 278 1.47 -6.12 3.31
CA THR A 278 2.14 -6.44 2.05
C THR A 278 1.20 -7.17 1.10
N SER A 279 1.55 -7.23 -0.18
CA SER A 279 0.72 -7.89 -1.21
C SER A 279 0.53 -9.38 -0.94
N PHE A 280 -0.69 -9.88 -1.19
CA PHE A 280 -0.97 -11.31 -1.12
C PHE A 280 -0.55 -11.99 -2.43
N ASN A 281 0.69 -12.42 -2.47
CA ASN A 281 1.31 -13.16 -3.56
C ASN A 281 2.59 -13.83 -3.08
N ASP A 282 3.02 -14.85 -3.79
CA ASP A 282 4.38 -15.37 -3.72
C ASP A 282 5.37 -14.45 -4.46
N ASN A 283 6.66 -14.61 -4.20
CA ASN A 283 7.70 -13.83 -4.86
C ASN A 283 7.66 -14.04 -6.39
N GLY A 284 7.69 -12.94 -7.13
CA GLY A 284 7.65 -12.96 -8.60
C GLY A 284 6.28 -13.24 -9.21
N GLN A 285 5.24 -13.46 -8.42
CA GLN A 285 3.87 -13.64 -8.89
C GLN A 285 3.04 -12.36 -8.77
N PRO A 286 1.98 -12.19 -9.57
CA PRO A 286 1.02 -11.11 -9.37
C PRO A 286 0.25 -11.28 -8.05
N ILE A 287 -0.41 -10.21 -7.62
CA ILE A 287 -1.35 -10.27 -6.48
C ILE A 287 -2.49 -11.22 -6.84
N VAL A 288 -2.93 -12.05 -5.89
CA VAL A 288 -4.04 -13.00 -6.09
C VAL A 288 -5.31 -12.26 -6.49
N GLU A 289 -6.01 -12.76 -7.48
CA GLU A 289 -7.30 -12.19 -7.93
C GLU A 289 -8.48 -13.04 -7.46
N THR A 290 -8.46 -14.35 -7.74
CA THR A 290 -9.57 -15.26 -7.48
C THR A 290 -9.41 -16.00 -6.13
N PRO A 291 -10.52 -16.55 -5.56
CA PRO A 291 -10.42 -17.46 -4.42
C PRO A 291 -9.48 -18.64 -4.68
N LYS A 292 -9.49 -19.20 -5.90
CA LYS A 292 -8.58 -20.31 -6.28
C LYS A 292 -7.11 -19.88 -6.27
N ASP A 293 -6.80 -18.64 -6.71
CA ASP A 293 -5.43 -18.09 -6.60
C ASP A 293 -5.01 -17.92 -5.14
N ALA A 294 -5.92 -17.41 -4.30
CA ALA A 294 -5.66 -17.21 -2.88
C ALA A 294 -5.35 -18.53 -2.18
N ILE A 295 -6.14 -19.58 -2.44
CA ILE A 295 -5.92 -20.92 -1.88
C ILE A 295 -4.62 -21.54 -2.39
N LYS A 296 -4.35 -21.44 -3.69
CA LYS A 296 -3.10 -21.91 -4.29
C LYS A 296 -1.89 -21.23 -3.65
N THR A 297 -1.93 -19.92 -3.51
CA THR A 297 -0.84 -19.15 -2.88
C THR A 297 -0.73 -19.50 -1.40
N PHE A 298 -1.83 -19.59 -0.66
CA PHE A 298 -1.86 -19.99 0.75
C PHE A 298 -1.20 -21.35 0.99
N LYS A 299 -1.45 -22.34 0.11
CA LYS A 299 -0.81 -23.66 0.20
C LYS A 299 0.71 -23.60 -0.05
N ASN A 300 1.14 -22.71 -0.93
CA ASN A 300 2.53 -22.66 -1.41
C ASN A 300 3.47 -21.83 -0.53
N ILE A 301 2.97 -20.76 0.13
CA ILE A 301 3.76 -19.87 0.99
C ILE A 301 3.48 -20.14 2.47
N ASP A 302 4.38 -19.78 3.35
CA ASP A 302 4.32 -20.12 4.77
C ASP A 302 3.46 -19.12 5.59
N LEU A 303 2.18 -18.95 5.20
CA LEU A 303 1.17 -18.24 5.98
C LEU A 303 0.65 -19.14 7.11
N ASP A 304 0.30 -18.55 8.26
CA ASP A 304 -0.31 -19.29 9.36
C ASP A 304 -1.83 -19.49 9.15
N TYR A 305 -2.51 -18.46 8.65
CA TYR A 305 -3.95 -18.46 8.40
C TYR A 305 -4.32 -17.72 7.12
N LEU A 306 -5.50 -18.05 6.59
CA LEU A 306 -6.15 -17.29 5.52
C LEU A 306 -7.55 -16.88 5.97
N VAL A 307 -7.88 -15.61 5.79
CA VAL A 307 -9.23 -15.06 5.95
C VAL A 307 -9.75 -14.67 4.58
N ILE A 308 -10.80 -15.33 4.13
CA ILE A 308 -11.41 -15.15 2.81
C ILE A 308 -12.92 -15.05 2.93
N GLY A 309 -13.53 -13.90 2.55
CA GLY A 309 -14.93 -13.63 2.86
C GLY A 309 -15.20 -13.82 4.36
N ASN A 310 -16.20 -14.59 4.71
CA ASN A 310 -16.54 -14.94 6.10
C ASN A 310 -15.88 -16.22 6.62
N TYR A 311 -14.85 -16.71 5.93
CA TYR A 311 -14.18 -17.97 6.23
C TYR A 311 -12.81 -17.76 6.85
N PHE A 312 -12.52 -18.50 7.91
CA PHE A 312 -11.22 -18.55 8.57
C PHE A 312 -10.60 -19.92 8.32
N VAL A 313 -9.50 -19.97 7.59
CA VAL A 313 -8.84 -21.19 7.13
C VAL A 313 -7.56 -21.40 7.91
N VAL A 314 -7.35 -22.62 8.41
CA VAL A 314 -6.14 -23.02 9.13
C VAL A 314 -5.23 -23.77 8.16
N LYS A 315 -3.92 -23.49 8.22
CA LYS A 315 -2.95 -24.25 7.43
C LYS A 315 -2.76 -25.64 8.05
N GLN A 316 -2.94 -26.67 7.23
CA GLN A 316 -2.70 -28.07 7.60
C GLN A 316 -1.22 -28.42 7.56
#